data_40223d0c97cd421dc7c9184255f0d8e9
#
_entry.id   40223d0c97cd421dc7c9184255f0d8e9
#
_cell.length_a   1.000
_cell.length_b   1.000
_cell.length_c   1.000
_cell.angle_alpha   90.00
_cell.angle_beta   90.00
_cell.angle_gamma   90.00
#
_symmetry.space_group_name_H-M   'P 1'
#
loop_
_entity.id
_entity.type
_entity.pdbx_description
1 polymer ?
#
loop_
_entity_poly.entity_id
_entity_poly.type
_entity_poly.pdbx_seq_one_letter_code
_entity_poly.pdbx_strand_id
1 'polypeptide(L)'
;VYQLLGNAYDEIGQSGKAVSIYEQGLKKFENAGCLYLELGNMKYQNGDYKNALYYYEKGIEADPMFASNYYRAALIFFASTEEVWGVMYGELFMLLERDSERCKSMSRELYKIYSEEISFGRSGAEVDFDSPTIVYSNSSVRPNLFPESFRSAMRAAVRGERILDLASLNRIRQRFAKEFSANSSSFENVLSAYHQELIAQGHFEAYNYWLFGYGDPKQTASWVNANKTKWDSFLAWFEKNPISINPSNVFSRYTME
;
A
#
# COMPACT_ATOMS: atom_id res chain seq x y z
N VAL A 1 -3.90 3.96 27.42
CA VAL A 1 -3.46 3.27 28.64
C VAL A 1 -2.97 1.85 28.34
N TYR A 2 -3.77 0.96 27.70
CA TYR A 2 -3.38 -0.43 27.40
C TYR A 2 -2.13 -0.53 26.56
N GLN A 3 -1.99 0.27 25.51
CA GLN A 3 -0.80 0.31 24.66
C GLN A 3 0.46 0.65 25.49
N LEU A 4 0.43 1.75 26.24
CA LEU A 4 1.57 2.19 27.05
C LEU A 4 1.95 1.16 28.13
N LEU A 5 0.97 0.55 28.78
CA LEU A 5 1.23 -0.48 29.79
C LEU A 5 1.80 -1.76 29.16
N GLY A 6 1.25 -2.18 28.02
CA GLY A 6 1.78 -3.32 27.28
C GLY A 6 3.22 -3.09 26.81
N ASN A 7 3.50 -1.91 26.23
CA ASN A 7 4.85 -1.54 25.80
C ASN A 7 5.83 -1.54 26.97
N ALA A 8 5.43 -1.01 28.13
CA ALA A 8 6.28 -1.04 29.32
C ALA A 8 6.60 -2.47 29.80
N TYR A 9 5.62 -3.40 29.71
CA TYR A 9 5.90 -4.82 30.00
C TYR A 9 6.84 -5.45 28.98
N ASP A 10 6.70 -5.11 27.70
CA ASP A 10 7.55 -5.64 26.64
C ASP A 10 9.00 -5.15 26.79
N GLU A 11 9.18 -3.87 27.08
CA GLU A 11 10.51 -3.25 27.31
C GLU A 11 11.28 -3.90 28.46
N ILE A 12 10.60 -4.38 29.51
CA ILE A 12 11.23 -5.11 30.62
C ILE A 12 11.27 -6.63 30.41
N GLY A 13 11.03 -7.10 29.17
CA GLY A 13 11.12 -8.51 28.78
C GLY A 13 9.95 -9.39 29.26
N GLN A 14 8.84 -8.79 29.72
CA GLN A 14 7.65 -9.53 30.16
C GLN A 14 6.62 -9.65 29.04
N SER A 15 7.04 -10.15 27.87
CA SER A 15 6.25 -10.19 26.63
C SER A 15 4.91 -10.92 26.79
N GLY A 16 4.82 -11.95 27.63
CA GLY A 16 3.56 -12.64 27.93
C GLY A 16 2.52 -11.73 28.64
N LYS A 17 2.99 -10.84 29.53
CA LYS A 17 2.11 -9.85 30.15
C LYS A 17 1.72 -8.76 29.16
N ALA A 18 2.65 -8.30 28.32
CA ALA A 18 2.37 -7.33 27.27
C ALA A 18 1.22 -7.81 26.38
N VAL A 19 1.29 -9.05 25.85
CA VAL A 19 0.21 -9.67 25.06
C VAL A 19 -1.10 -9.66 25.81
N SER A 20 -1.12 -10.11 27.09
CA SER A 20 -2.34 -10.14 27.90
C SER A 20 -2.96 -8.75 28.06
N ILE A 21 -2.14 -7.71 28.21
CA ILE A 21 -2.61 -6.32 28.33
C ILE A 21 -3.21 -5.83 27.01
N TYR A 22 -2.57 -6.09 25.86
CA TYR A 22 -3.11 -5.72 24.56
C TYR A 22 -4.44 -6.42 24.28
N GLU A 23 -4.55 -7.72 24.56
CA GLU A 23 -5.78 -8.48 24.40
C GLU A 23 -6.91 -8.00 25.33
N GLN A 24 -6.59 -7.62 26.57
CA GLN A 24 -7.56 -7.00 27.47
C GLN A 24 -8.04 -5.64 26.94
N GLY A 25 -7.13 -4.88 26.33
CA GLY A 25 -7.46 -3.64 25.66
C GLY A 25 -8.42 -3.86 24.49
N LEU A 26 -8.16 -4.84 23.64
CA LEU A 26 -9.00 -5.18 22.47
C LEU A 26 -10.40 -5.69 22.89
N LYS A 27 -10.53 -6.41 24.02
CA LYS A 27 -11.86 -6.78 24.55
C LYS A 27 -12.72 -5.59 24.92
N LYS A 28 -12.13 -4.42 25.20
CA LYS A 28 -12.86 -3.18 25.56
C LYS A 28 -12.97 -2.20 24.40
N PHE A 29 -12.01 -2.25 23.49
CA PHE A 29 -11.87 -1.31 22.38
C PHE A 29 -11.51 -2.10 21.12
N GLU A 30 -12.49 -2.75 20.53
CA GLU A 30 -12.33 -3.67 19.39
C GLU A 30 -11.72 -2.97 18.16
N ASN A 31 -11.92 -1.65 18.03
CA ASN A 31 -11.40 -0.81 16.96
C ASN A 31 -10.06 -0.13 17.30
N ALA A 32 -9.32 -0.62 18.30
CA ALA A 32 -8.02 -0.05 18.65
C ALA A 32 -6.91 -0.56 17.73
N GLY A 33 -6.75 0.02 16.54
CA GLY A 33 -5.73 -0.33 15.55
C GLY A 33 -4.31 -0.34 16.10
N CYS A 34 -4.01 0.53 17.09
CA CYS A 34 -2.72 0.56 17.75
C CYS A 34 -2.41 -0.69 18.60
N LEU A 35 -3.42 -1.38 19.14
CA LEU A 35 -3.20 -2.62 19.92
C LEU A 35 -2.94 -3.81 18.97
N TYR A 36 -3.63 -3.86 17.84
CA TYR A 36 -3.32 -4.81 16.77
C TYR A 36 -1.90 -4.61 16.25
N LEU A 37 -1.47 -3.35 16.06
CA LEU A 37 -0.10 -3.02 15.67
C LEU A 37 0.92 -3.63 16.63
N GLU A 38 0.75 -3.47 17.94
CA GLU A 38 1.70 -3.99 18.93
C GLU A 38 1.73 -5.52 18.96
N LEU A 39 0.58 -6.18 18.87
CA LEU A 39 0.52 -7.65 18.74
C LEU A 39 1.25 -8.11 17.47
N GLY A 40 1.05 -7.42 16.36
CA GLY A 40 1.77 -7.66 15.12
C GLY A 40 3.27 -7.45 15.24
N ASN A 41 3.71 -6.37 15.89
CA ASN A 41 5.12 -6.08 16.15
C ASN A 41 5.80 -7.19 16.96
N MET A 42 5.15 -7.69 17.99
CA MET A 42 5.67 -8.81 18.77
C MET A 42 5.84 -10.10 17.95
N LYS A 43 4.89 -10.38 17.05
CA LYS A 43 5.00 -11.51 16.13
C LYS A 43 6.14 -11.31 15.12
N TYR A 44 6.24 -10.10 14.57
CA TYR A 44 7.32 -9.73 13.64
C TYR A 44 8.70 -9.90 14.26
N GLN A 45 8.92 -9.43 15.48
CA GLN A 45 10.19 -9.55 16.21
C GLN A 45 10.60 -11.01 16.44
N ASN A 46 9.62 -11.91 16.57
CA ASN A 46 9.85 -13.35 16.71
C ASN A 46 9.98 -14.09 15.37
N GLY A 47 10.02 -13.39 14.23
CA GLY A 47 10.08 -13.98 12.91
C GLY A 47 8.77 -14.61 12.41
N ASP A 48 7.70 -14.47 13.17
CA ASP A 48 6.37 -15.01 12.83
C ASP A 48 5.61 -14.03 11.92
N TYR A 49 6.12 -13.86 10.69
CA TYR A 49 5.61 -12.89 9.73
C TYR A 49 4.15 -13.15 9.33
N LYS A 50 3.74 -14.42 9.28
CA LYS A 50 2.36 -14.81 8.97
C LYS A 50 1.37 -14.26 10.01
N ASN A 51 1.65 -14.46 11.29
CA ASN A 51 0.81 -13.92 12.35
C ASN A 51 0.98 -12.42 12.53
N ALA A 52 2.15 -11.86 12.23
CA ALA A 52 2.33 -10.40 12.18
C ALA A 52 1.38 -9.76 11.15
N LEU A 53 1.36 -10.27 9.91
CA LEU A 53 0.43 -9.82 8.87
C LEU A 53 -1.03 -9.96 9.32
N TYR A 54 -1.41 -11.10 9.90
CA TYR A 54 -2.77 -11.29 10.42
C TYR A 54 -3.18 -10.16 11.37
N TYR A 55 -2.32 -9.80 12.33
CA TYR A 55 -2.63 -8.73 13.27
C TYR A 55 -2.65 -7.35 12.60
N TYR A 56 -1.72 -7.04 11.68
CA TYR A 56 -1.73 -5.77 10.97
C TYR A 56 -2.98 -5.62 10.12
N GLU A 57 -3.39 -6.66 9.39
CA GLU A 57 -4.61 -6.63 8.56
C GLU A 57 -5.87 -6.57 9.42
N LYS A 58 -5.93 -7.25 10.58
CA LYS A 58 -7.00 -7.04 11.57
C LYS A 58 -7.04 -5.62 12.09
N GLY A 59 -5.88 -5.00 12.29
CA GLY A 59 -5.78 -3.60 12.68
C GLY A 59 -6.26 -2.64 11.57
N ILE A 60 -6.02 -2.96 10.30
CA ILE A 60 -6.56 -2.23 9.14
C ILE A 60 -8.09 -2.32 9.11
N GLU A 61 -8.66 -3.50 9.30
CA GLU A 61 -10.11 -3.69 9.32
C GLU A 61 -10.79 -2.99 10.51
N ALA A 62 -10.14 -3.02 11.68
CA ALA A 62 -10.67 -2.45 12.91
C ALA A 62 -10.57 -0.90 12.96
N ASP A 63 -9.47 -0.35 12.46
CA ASP A 63 -9.18 1.09 12.44
C ASP A 63 -8.57 1.49 11.09
N PRO A 64 -9.40 1.62 10.05
CA PRO A 64 -8.95 1.85 8.68
C PRO A 64 -8.19 3.17 8.44
N MET A 65 -8.25 4.11 9.39
CA MET A 65 -7.51 5.37 9.31
C MET A 65 -6.15 5.32 10.02
N PHE A 66 -5.82 4.22 10.70
CA PHE A 66 -4.56 4.08 11.42
C PHE A 66 -3.43 3.62 10.50
N ALA A 67 -2.68 4.56 9.95
CA ALA A 67 -1.68 4.37 8.90
C ALA A 67 -0.60 3.31 9.21
N SER A 68 -0.21 3.14 10.49
CA SER A 68 0.92 2.27 10.87
C SER A 68 0.70 0.79 10.56
N ASN A 69 -0.54 0.31 10.57
CA ASN A 69 -0.85 -1.07 10.19
C ASN A 69 -0.59 -1.31 8.70
N TYR A 70 -0.99 -0.38 7.82
CA TYR A 70 -0.69 -0.43 6.38
C TYR A 70 0.82 -0.42 6.13
N TYR A 71 1.55 0.46 6.82
CA TYR A 71 3.00 0.55 6.70
C TYR A 71 3.68 -0.78 7.02
N ARG A 72 3.33 -1.41 8.14
CA ARG A 72 3.92 -2.68 8.57
C ARG A 72 3.55 -3.83 7.66
N ALA A 73 2.30 -3.91 7.20
CA ALA A 73 1.87 -4.91 6.26
C ALA A 73 2.60 -4.75 4.91
N ALA A 74 2.72 -3.53 4.38
CA ALA A 74 3.44 -3.25 3.14
C ALA A 74 4.89 -3.74 3.18
N LEU A 75 5.61 -3.47 4.27
CA LEU A 75 7.02 -3.90 4.41
C LEU A 75 7.19 -5.42 4.40
N ILE A 76 6.25 -6.18 4.98
CA ILE A 76 6.30 -7.65 4.90
C ILE A 76 6.04 -8.12 3.48
N PHE A 77 5.05 -7.53 2.80
CA PHE A 77 4.73 -7.90 1.42
C PHE A 77 5.85 -7.56 0.44
N PHE A 78 6.56 -6.44 0.61
CA PHE A 78 7.74 -6.11 -0.21
C PHE A 78 8.91 -7.09 -0.04
N ALA A 79 8.95 -7.83 1.06
CA ALA A 79 9.93 -8.89 1.29
C ALA A 79 9.39 -10.30 0.96
N SER A 80 8.25 -10.38 0.29
CA SER A 80 7.59 -11.62 -0.08
C SER A 80 7.42 -11.70 -1.60
N THR A 81 6.68 -12.69 -2.08
CA THR A 81 6.28 -12.83 -3.48
C THR A 81 4.86 -12.32 -3.74
N GLU A 82 4.32 -11.51 -2.84
CA GLU A 82 2.95 -10.98 -2.91
C GLU A 82 2.96 -9.44 -2.97
N GLU A 83 3.85 -8.85 -3.81
CA GLU A 83 4.14 -7.42 -3.89
C GLU A 83 2.91 -6.58 -4.26
N VAL A 84 1.92 -7.13 -4.95
CA VAL A 84 0.65 -6.44 -5.24
C VAL A 84 0.03 -5.87 -3.96
N TRP A 85 -0.02 -6.68 -2.89
CA TRP A 85 -0.56 -6.20 -1.61
C TRP A 85 0.33 -5.14 -0.99
N GLY A 86 1.67 -5.32 -1.14
CA GLY A 86 2.65 -4.35 -0.66
C GLY A 86 2.47 -2.97 -1.30
N VAL A 87 2.32 -2.91 -2.64
CA VAL A 87 2.13 -1.61 -3.32
C VAL A 87 0.79 -0.97 -2.97
N MET A 88 -0.28 -1.76 -2.82
CA MET A 88 -1.59 -1.25 -2.42
C MET A 88 -1.57 -0.68 -0.99
N TYR A 89 -1.04 -1.43 -0.04
CA TYR A 89 -0.94 -0.97 1.35
C TYR A 89 0.05 0.19 1.51
N GLY A 90 1.17 0.16 0.78
CA GLY A 90 2.16 1.24 0.80
C GLY A 90 1.58 2.55 0.28
N GLU A 91 0.78 2.52 -0.78
CA GLU A 91 0.12 3.69 -1.32
C GLU A 91 -0.97 4.23 -0.37
N LEU A 92 -1.78 3.35 0.23
CA LEU A 92 -2.76 3.73 1.25
C LEU A 92 -2.08 4.34 2.48
N PHE A 93 -0.97 3.76 2.95
CA PHE A 93 -0.16 4.35 4.02
C PHE A 93 0.25 5.79 3.68
N MET A 94 0.79 6.02 2.49
CA MET A 94 1.22 7.36 2.08
C MET A 94 0.07 8.36 2.02
N LEU A 95 -1.11 7.94 1.59
CA LEU A 95 -2.32 8.77 1.57
C LEU A 95 -2.83 9.13 2.97
N LEU A 96 -2.64 8.24 3.95
CA LEU A 96 -3.07 8.45 5.34
C LEU A 96 -2.09 9.30 6.15
N GLU A 97 -0.76 9.12 5.95
CA GLU A 97 0.25 9.82 6.75
C GLU A 97 0.79 11.09 6.07
N ARG A 98 0.94 11.08 4.76
CA ARG A 98 1.28 12.16 3.81
C ARG A 98 2.64 12.84 3.93
N ASP A 99 3.13 13.17 5.14
CA ASP A 99 4.40 13.89 5.32
C ASP A 99 5.13 13.39 6.57
N SER A 100 6.03 12.42 6.36
CA SER A 100 6.91 11.92 7.41
C SER A 100 8.15 11.29 6.78
N GLU A 101 9.18 10.99 7.57
CA GLU A 101 10.34 10.22 7.10
C GLU A 101 9.94 8.81 6.62
N ARG A 102 8.89 8.23 7.19
CA ARG A 102 8.36 6.93 6.72
C ARG A 102 7.74 7.07 5.33
N CYS A 103 7.07 8.18 5.02
CA CYS A 103 6.55 8.45 3.68
C CYS A 103 7.69 8.57 2.66
N LYS A 104 8.78 9.25 3.00
CA LYS A 104 9.95 9.33 2.12
C LYS A 104 10.56 7.96 1.83
N SER A 105 10.66 7.12 2.87
CA SER A 105 11.13 5.74 2.72
C SER A 105 10.15 4.90 1.87
N MET A 106 8.86 4.99 2.14
CA MET A 106 7.82 4.27 1.39
C MET A 106 7.79 4.69 -0.09
N SER A 107 7.96 5.98 -0.39
CA SER A 107 8.06 6.48 -1.76
C SER A 107 9.23 5.84 -2.53
N ARG A 108 10.41 5.67 -1.87
CA ARG A 108 11.56 4.97 -2.47
C ARG A 108 11.28 3.49 -2.69
N GLU A 109 10.70 2.81 -1.70
CA GLU A 109 10.36 1.39 -1.81
C GLU A 109 9.33 1.15 -2.91
N LEU A 110 8.26 1.95 -2.97
CA LEU A 110 7.26 1.85 -4.04
C LEU A 110 7.91 2.02 -5.42
N TYR A 111 8.75 3.06 -5.60
CA TYR A 111 9.44 3.25 -6.89
C TYR A 111 10.37 2.09 -7.23
N LYS A 112 11.09 1.57 -6.24
CA LYS A 112 11.97 0.42 -6.37
C LYS A 112 11.19 -0.82 -6.81
N ILE A 113 10.09 -1.18 -6.14
CA ILE A 113 9.26 -2.34 -6.49
C ILE A 113 8.75 -2.21 -7.93
N TYR A 114 8.17 -1.07 -8.30
CA TYR A 114 7.75 -0.87 -9.69
C TYR A 114 8.90 -1.00 -10.71
N SER A 115 10.13 -0.64 -10.30
CA SER A 115 11.32 -0.73 -11.15
C SER A 115 11.88 -2.15 -11.24
N GLU A 116 11.66 -2.98 -10.24
CA GLU A 116 12.05 -4.39 -10.21
C GLU A 116 11.03 -5.26 -10.95
N GLU A 117 9.72 -4.96 -10.77
CA GLU A 117 8.62 -5.75 -11.30
C GLU A 117 8.22 -5.42 -12.75
N ILE A 118 8.70 -4.29 -13.28
CA ILE A 118 8.49 -3.90 -14.68
C ILE A 118 9.84 -3.83 -15.40
N SER A 119 10.07 -4.78 -16.28
CA SER A 119 11.29 -4.82 -17.10
C SER A 119 11.01 -4.71 -18.59
N PHE A 120 12.01 -4.31 -19.36
CA PHE A 120 11.90 -4.11 -20.82
C PHE A 120 13.00 -4.89 -21.52
N GLY A 121 12.61 -5.97 -22.20
CA GLY A 121 13.49 -6.82 -23.00
C GLY A 121 13.27 -6.67 -24.49
N ARG A 122 13.98 -7.49 -25.29
CA ARG A 122 13.83 -7.54 -26.76
C ARG A 122 12.44 -8.00 -27.21
N SER A 123 11.78 -8.82 -26.39
CA SER A 123 10.42 -9.34 -26.60
C SER A 123 9.30 -8.37 -26.20
N GLY A 124 9.64 -7.28 -25.54
CA GLY A 124 8.67 -6.30 -25.01
C GLY A 124 8.81 -6.04 -23.53
N ALA A 125 7.76 -5.49 -22.94
CA ALA A 125 7.67 -5.29 -21.49
C ALA A 125 7.23 -6.58 -20.79
N GLU A 126 7.88 -6.89 -19.69
CA GLU A 126 7.53 -7.96 -18.75
C GLU A 126 7.03 -7.34 -17.45
N VAL A 127 6.01 -7.91 -16.86
CA VAL A 127 5.38 -7.47 -15.61
C VAL A 127 5.22 -8.68 -14.72
N ASP A 128 5.89 -8.66 -13.57
CA ASP A 128 5.93 -9.77 -12.63
C ASP A 128 5.65 -9.26 -11.21
N PHE A 129 4.58 -8.82 -10.82
CA PHE A 129 4.27 -8.38 -9.44
C PHE A 129 4.04 -9.53 -8.47
N ASP A 130 4.11 -10.78 -8.94
CA ASP A 130 4.03 -11.98 -8.10
C ASP A 130 4.67 -13.16 -8.83
N SER A 131 5.64 -13.77 -8.26
CA SER A 131 5.92 -15.18 -8.58
C SER A 131 4.69 -16.00 -8.16
N PRO A 132 4.37 -17.10 -8.89
CA PRO A 132 3.24 -17.94 -8.52
C PRO A 132 3.41 -18.43 -7.08
N THR A 133 2.64 -17.83 -6.20
CA THR A 133 2.77 -18.02 -4.76
C THR A 133 2.44 -19.46 -4.44
N ILE A 134 3.33 -20.14 -3.71
CA ILE A 134 2.96 -21.32 -2.96
C ILE A 134 1.95 -20.85 -1.92
N VAL A 135 0.68 -21.01 -2.24
CA VAL A 135 -0.41 -20.73 -1.30
C VAL A 135 -0.24 -21.69 -0.13
N TYR A 136 0.11 -21.17 1.04
CA TYR A 136 0.06 -21.92 2.29
C TYR A 136 -1.41 -22.13 2.68
N SER A 137 -2.13 -22.96 1.95
CA SER A 137 -3.47 -23.36 2.34
C SER A 137 -3.62 -24.86 2.29
N ASN A 138 -3.90 -25.42 3.46
CA ASN A 138 -4.35 -26.80 3.64
C ASN A 138 -5.86 -26.95 3.38
N SER A 139 -6.43 -26.26 2.42
CA SER A 139 -7.81 -26.48 2.00
C SER A 139 -8.10 -25.66 0.75
N SER A 140 -8.90 -26.18 -0.13
CA SER A 140 -9.58 -25.63 -1.30
C SER A 140 -9.85 -24.09 -1.30
N VAL A 141 -8.81 -23.30 -1.14
CA VAL A 141 -8.90 -21.85 -1.25
C VAL A 141 -8.95 -21.51 -2.73
N ARG A 142 -9.98 -20.84 -3.15
CA ARG A 142 -10.06 -20.24 -4.49
C ARG A 142 -8.88 -19.28 -4.64
N PRO A 143 -8.17 -19.30 -5.79
CA PRO A 143 -7.11 -18.31 -6.01
C PRO A 143 -7.70 -16.90 -5.85
N ASN A 144 -7.03 -16.05 -5.07
CA ASN A 144 -7.43 -14.66 -4.99
C ASN A 144 -7.20 -14.01 -6.36
N LEU A 145 -8.28 -13.59 -6.99
CA LEU A 145 -8.27 -13.07 -8.36
C LEU A 145 -7.81 -11.61 -8.44
N PHE A 146 -7.74 -10.90 -7.32
CA PHE A 146 -7.33 -9.51 -7.28
C PHE A 146 -5.90 -9.30 -7.83
N PRO A 147 -4.86 -10.03 -7.36
CA PRO A 147 -3.50 -9.90 -7.90
C PRO A 147 -3.44 -10.17 -9.41
N GLU A 148 -4.17 -11.16 -9.91
CA GLU A 148 -4.18 -11.45 -11.35
C GLU A 148 -4.86 -10.34 -12.15
N SER A 149 -5.96 -9.76 -11.62
CA SER A 149 -6.61 -8.60 -12.25
C SER A 149 -5.67 -7.38 -12.27
N PHE A 150 -4.94 -7.15 -11.18
CA PHE A 150 -3.92 -6.10 -11.11
C PHE A 150 -2.82 -6.31 -12.18
N ARG A 151 -2.23 -7.50 -12.23
CA ARG A 151 -1.18 -7.84 -13.22
C ARG A 151 -1.70 -7.71 -14.65
N SER A 152 -2.88 -8.20 -14.93
CA SER A 152 -3.49 -8.12 -16.26
C SER A 152 -3.63 -6.67 -16.72
N ALA A 153 -4.15 -5.79 -15.86
CA ALA A 153 -4.25 -4.37 -16.14
C ALA A 153 -2.85 -3.71 -16.30
N MET A 154 -1.87 -4.12 -15.48
CA MET A 154 -0.51 -3.61 -15.56
C MET A 154 0.19 -4.04 -16.86
N ARG A 155 0.05 -5.31 -17.28
CA ARG A 155 0.54 -5.79 -18.58
C ARG A 155 -0.05 -5.03 -19.77
N ALA A 156 -1.31 -4.64 -19.68
CA ALA A 156 -1.92 -3.78 -20.71
C ALA A 156 -1.34 -2.36 -20.67
N ALA A 157 -1.13 -1.82 -19.46
CA ALA A 157 -0.68 -0.45 -19.25
C ALA A 157 0.76 -0.18 -19.69
N VAL A 158 1.66 -1.15 -19.60
CA VAL A 158 3.10 -1.00 -19.96
C VAL A 158 3.35 -0.97 -21.47
N ARG A 159 2.36 -1.35 -22.30
CA ARG A 159 2.52 -1.42 -23.74
C ARG A 159 2.96 -0.09 -24.32
N GLY A 160 3.98 -0.14 -25.18
CA GLY A 160 4.54 1.05 -25.87
C GLY A 160 5.63 1.78 -25.09
N GLU A 161 5.85 1.47 -23.82
CA GLU A 161 7.01 1.96 -23.07
C GLU A 161 8.24 1.08 -23.36
N ARG A 162 9.42 1.63 -23.12
CA ARG A 162 10.72 0.96 -23.38
C ARG A 162 11.71 1.11 -22.22
N ILE A 163 11.44 2.00 -21.30
CA ILE A 163 12.24 2.26 -20.09
C ILE A 163 11.29 2.53 -18.94
N LEU A 164 11.75 2.33 -17.73
CA LEU A 164 11.07 2.81 -16.54
C LEU A 164 11.80 4.01 -15.95
N ASP A 165 11.11 5.13 -15.92
CA ASP A 165 11.43 6.35 -15.22
C ASP A 165 10.13 6.96 -14.66
N LEU A 166 10.19 8.06 -13.93
CA LEU A 166 8.96 8.67 -13.37
C LEU A 166 7.97 9.11 -14.45
N ALA A 167 8.45 9.54 -15.61
CA ALA A 167 7.58 9.98 -16.69
C ALA A 167 6.84 8.81 -17.35
N SER A 168 7.53 7.70 -17.63
CA SER A 168 6.91 6.48 -18.15
C SER A 168 6.04 5.81 -17.09
N LEU A 169 6.46 5.75 -15.81
CA LEU A 169 5.67 5.22 -14.71
C LEU A 169 4.36 6.01 -14.55
N ASN A 170 4.40 7.34 -14.64
CA ASN A 170 3.19 8.15 -14.65
C ASN A 170 2.24 7.76 -15.80
N ARG A 171 2.74 7.59 -17.04
CA ARG A 171 1.91 7.17 -18.16
C ARG A 171 1.36 5.75 -18.00
N ILE A 172 2.19 4.83 -17.48
CA ILE A 172 1.79 3.46 -17.15
C ILE A 172 0.63 3.50 -16.14
N ARG A 173 0.78 4.23 -15.04
CA ARG A 173 -0.25 4.30 -14.00
C ARG A 173 -1.55 4.96 -14.46
N GLN A 174 -1.49 5.96 -15.35
CA GLN A 174 -2.69 6.53 -15.96
C GLN A 174 -3.45 5.49 -16.79
N ARG A 175 -2.73 4.70 -17.60
CA ARG A 175 -3.34 3.60 -18.36
C ARG A 175 -3.83 2.49 -17.45
N PHE A 176 -3.04 2.11 -16.44
CA PHE A 176 -3.44 1.12 -15.45
C PHE A 176 -4.76 1.49 -14.76
N ALA A 177 -4.89 2.72 -14.25
CA ALA A 177 -6.09 3.16 -13.58
C ALA A 177 -7.33 3.07 -14.49
N LYS A 178 -7.17 3.36 -15.79
CA LYS A 178 -8.23 3.21 -16.79
C LYS A 178 -8.56 1.74 -17.08
N GLU A 179 -7.56 0.91 -17.33
CA GLU A 179 -7.71 -0.51 -17.63
C GLU A 179 -8.30 -1.28 -16.44
N PHE A 180 -7.82 -1.00 -15.23
CA PHE A 180 -8.29 -1.65 -14.01
C PHE A 180 -9.76 -1.31 -13.73
N SER A 181 -10.14 -0.04 -13.83
CA SER A 181 -11.55 0.37 -13.66
C SER A 181 -12.48 -0.23 -14.72
N ALA A 182 -12.01 -0.35 -15.98
CA ALA A 182 -12.84 -0.90 -17.06
C ALA A 182 -13.04 -2.42 -16.97
N ASN A 183 -12.04 -3.17 -16.49
CA ASN A 183 -12.01 -4.63 -16.59
C ASN A 183 -12.12 -5.34 -15.23
N SER A 184 -12.12 -4.62 -14.13
CA SER A 184 -12.05 -5.17 -12.78
C SER A 184 -13.08 -4.55 -11.82
N SER A 185 -14.30 -4.30 -12.33
CA SER A 185 -15.36 -3.65 -11.54
C SER A 185 -15.72 -4.40 -10.24
N SER A 186 -15.51 -5.72 -10.20
CA SER A 186 -15.68 -6.52 -8.98
C SER A 186 -14.61 -6.27 -7.91
N PHE A 187 -13.53 -5.59 -8.27
CA PHE A 187 -12.39 -5.25 -7.39
C PHE A 187 -12.25 -3.74 -7.18
N GLU A 188 -13.31 -2.97 -7.44
CA GLU A 188 -13.34 -1.58 -7.05
C GLU A 188 -13.07 -1.44 -5.54
N ASN A 189 -12.19 -0.51 -5.20
CA ASN A 189 -11.78 -0.28 -3.84
C ASN A 189 -11.53 1.21 -3.60
N VAL A 190 -11.34 1.57 -2.35
CA VAL A 190 -11.16 2.97 -1.95
C VAL A 190 -9.98 3.66 -2.65
N LEU A 191 -8.89 2.94 -2.94
CA LEU A 191 -7.74 3.50 -3.64
C LEU A 191 -8.05 3.74 -5.12
N SER A 192 -8.68 2.76 -5.80
CA SER A 192 -9.08 2.93 -7.21
C SER A 192 -10.08 4.06 -7.38
N ALA A 193 -11.04 4.21 -6.46
CA ALA A 193 -11.98 5.33 -6.45
C ALA A 193 -11.26 6.68 -6.28
N TYR A 194 -10.29 6.76 -5.37
CA TYR A 194 -9.48 7.95 -5.18
C TYR A 194 -8.63 8.30 -6.41
N HIS A 195 -8.10 7.29 -7.11
CA HIS A 195 -7.40 7.51 -8.39
C HIS A 195 -8.34 8.11 -9.46
N GLN A 196 -9.58 7.62 -9.57
CA GLN A 196 -10.54 8.18 -10.52
C GLN A 196 -10.87 9.66 -10.19
N GLU A 197 -10.97 10.00 -8.91
CA GLU A 197 -11.15 11.40 -8.51
C GLU A 197 -9.95 12.27 -8.88
N LEU A 198 -8.72 11.83 -8.60
CA LEU A 198 -7.50 12.52 -9.02
C LEU A 198 -7.42 12.71 -10.54
N ILE A 199 -7.86 11.72 -11.33
CA ILE A 199 -7.91 11.80 -12.78
C ILE A 199 -8.95 12.83 -13.21
N ALA A 200 -10.15 12.78 -12.65
CA ALA A 200 -11.25 13.70 -12.98
C ALA A 200 -10.89 15.17 -12.69
N GLN A 201 -10.09 15.40 -11.65
CA GLN A 201 -9.60 16.73 -11.27
C GLN A 201 -8.31 17.15 -12.01
N GLY A 202 -7.73 16.27 -12.83
CA GLY A 202 -6.48 16.53 -13.55
C GLY A 202 -5.22 16.52 -12.68
N HIS A 203 -5.27 15.90 -11.52
CA HIS A 203 -4.21 15.88 -10.51
C HIS A 203 -3.37 14.59 -10.51
N PHE A 204 -3.80 13.54 -11.22
CA PHE A 204 -3.17 12.23 -11.14
C PHE A 204 -1.70 12.20 -11.59
N GLU A 205 -1.31 13.05 -12.54
CA GLU A 205 0.10 13.21 -12.92
C GLU A 205 0.94 13.73 -11.76
N ALA A 206 0.55 14.86 -11.15
CA ALA A 206 1.26 15.45 -10.01
C ALA A 206 1.27 14.50 -8.79
N TYR A 207 0.17 13.78 -8.57
CA TYR A 207 0.08 12.75 -7.56
C TYR A 207 1.12 11.62 -7.76
N ASN A 208 1.34 11.14 -8.98
CA ASN A 208 2.36 10.14 -9.25
C ASN A 208 3.78 10.66 -8.96
N TYR A 209 4.08 11.93 -9.27
CA TYR A 209 5.35 12.55 -8.90
C TYR A 209 5.48 12.75 -7.37
N TRP A 210 4.39 13.01 -6.67
CA TRP A 210 4.38 13.04 -5.20
C TRP A 210 4.61 11.64 -4.61
N LEU A 211 3.92 10.63 -5.12
CA LEU A 211 3.96 9.26 -4.62
C LEU A 211 5.36 8.64 -4.76
N PHE A 212 5.99 8.79 -5.93
CA PHE A 212 7.27 8.15 -6.27
C PHE A 212 8.47 9.09 -6.20
N GLY A 213 8.25 10.34 -5.84
CA GLY A 213 9.25 11.39 -6.04
C GLY A 213 10.55 11.22 -5.27
N TYR A 214 10.53 10.54 -4.16
CA TYR A 214 11.75 10.19 -3.42
C TYR A 214 12.53 9.01 -4.02
N GLY A 215 11.97 8.28 -4.98
CA GLY A 215 12.65 7.27 -5.77
C GLY A 215 13.60 7.86 -6.82
N ASP A 216 13.20 8.98 -7.45
CA ASP A 216 14.08 9.80 -8.31
C ASP A 216 13.90 11.31 -8.03
N PRO A 217 14.60 11.84 -7.01
CA PRO A 217 14.47 13.25 -6.62
C PRO A 217 14.88 14.24 -7.71
N LYS A 218 15.80 13.86 -8.61
CA LYS A 218 16.26 14.75 -9.70
C LYS A 218 15.17 14.93 -10.76
N GLN A 219 14.57 13.82 -11.18
CA GLN A 219 13.49 13.86 -12.16
C GLN A 219 12.25 14.56 -11.59
N THR A 220 11.94 14.31 -10.29
CA THR A 220 10.87 14.99 -9.58
C THR A 220 11.08 16.50 -9.53
N ALA A 221 12.26 16.96 -9.11
CA ALA A 221 12.56 18.40 -9.06
C ALA A 221 12.48 19.05 -10.43
N SER A 222 12.98 18.38 -11.48
CA SER A 222 12.87 18.86 -12.86
C SER A 222 11.42 19.01 -13.31
N TRP A 223 10.59 18.01 -13.04
CA TRP A 223 9.18 18.04 -13.40
C TRP A 223 8.42 19.11 -12.61
N VAL A 224 8.62 19.22 -11.31
CA VAL A 224 7.98 20.22 -10.45
C VAL A 224 8.30 21.64 -10.93
N ASN A 225 9.58 21.90 -11.23
CA ASN A 225 10.01 23.21 -11.75
C ASN A 225 9.32 23.55 -13.09
N ALA A 226 9.22 22.58 -14.00
CA ALA A 226 8.58 22.78 -15.29
C ALA A 226 7.04 22.86 -15.22
N ASN A 227 6.43 22.31 -14.15
CA ASN A 227 4.98 22.20 -13.98
C ASN A 227 4.47 22.84 -12.67
N LYS A 228 5.12 23.93 -12.23
CA LYS A 228 4.85 24.53 -10.91
C LYS A 228 3.36 24.80 -10.67
N THR A 229 2.64 25.33 -11.63
CA THR A 229 1.19 25.61 -11.51
C THR A 229 0.37 24.34 -11.27
N LYS A 230 0.70 23.23 -11.98
CA LYS A 230 0.03 21.93 -11.77
C LYS A 230 0.33 21.38 -10.38
N TRP A 231 1.60 21.49 -9.96
CA TRP A 231 2.06 21.02 -8.66
C TRP A 231 1.35 21.76 -7.52
N ASP A 232 1.35 23.10 -7.56
CA ASP A 232 0.72 23.93 -6.55
C ASP A 232 -0.80 23.69 -6.48
N SER A 233 -1.45 23.52 -7.66
CA SER A 233 -2.88 23.19 -7.74
C SER A 233 -3.18 21.81 -7.14
N PHE A 234 -2.35 20.81 -7.42
CA PHE A 234 -2.46 19.49 -6.83
C PHE A 234 -2.33 19.55 -5.31
N LEU A 235 -1.30 20.20 -4.79
CA LEU A 235 -1.09 20.30 -3.33
C LEU A 235 -2.27 20.97 -2.63
N ALA A 236 -2.78 22.07 -3.19
CA ALA A 236 -3.93 22.77 -2.63
C ALA A 236 -5.22 21.93 -2.64
N TRP A 237 -5.42 21.11 -3.66
CA TRP A 237 -6.52 20.17 -3.73
C TRP A 237 -6.31 18.99 -2.76
N PHE A 238 -5.12 18.42 -2.75
CA PHE A 238 -4.74 17.25 -1.95
C PHE A 238 -4.88 17.50 -0.45
N GLU A 239 -4.53 18.70 0.01
CA GLU A 239 -4.73 19.10 1.42
C GLU A 239 -6.20 19.09 1.82
N LYS A 240 -7.10 19.52 0.93
CA LYS A 240 -8.54 19.65 1.20
C LYS A 240 -9.32 18.35 0.97
N ASN A 241 -8.75 17.41 0.26
CA ASN A 241 -9.40 16.16 -0.13
C ASN A 241 -8.61 14.94 0.40
N PRO A 242 -8.56 14.73 1.72
CA PRO A 242 -7.94 13.53 2.28
C PRO A 242 -8.75 12.30 1.90
N ILE A 243 -8.05 11.18 1.65
CA ILE A 243 -8.73 9.90 1.52
C ILE A 243 -9.49 9.59 2.81
N SER A 244 -10.70 9.05 2.68
CA SER A 244 -11.53 8.64 3.81
C SER A 244 -11.81 7.16 3.72
N ILE A 245 -11.32 6.41 4.70
CA ILE A 245 -11.47 4.97 4.79
C ILE A 245 -12.27 4.65 6.04
N ASN A 246 -13.29 3.80 5.88
CA ASN A 246 -14.16 3.36 6.95
C ASN A 246 -14.46 1.85 6.80
N PRO A 247 -15.13 1.20 7.76
CA PRO A 247 -15.38 -0.24 7.68
C PRO A 247 -16.17 -0.71 6.45
N SER A 248 -16.90 0.19 5.76
CA SER A 248 -17.69 -0.19 4.58
C SER A 248 -16.90 -0.12 3.27
N ASN A 249 -15.73 0.57 3.25
CA ASN A 249 -14.88 0.71 2.07
C ASN A 249 -13.42 0.34 2.33
N VAL A 250 -13.12 -0.28 3.46
CA VAL A 250 -11.77 -0.70 3.82
C VAL A 250 -11.24 -1.70 2.80
N PHE A 251 -9.98 -1.49 2.39
CA PHE A 251 -9.24 -2.40 1.54
C PHE A 251 -8.35 -3.29 2.39
N SER A 252 -8.57 -4.60 2.32
CA SER A 252 -7.67 -5.64 2.85
C SER A 252 -7.70 -6.86 1.94
N ARG A 253 -6.76 -7.79 2.10
CA ARG A 253 -6.80 -9.06 1.35
C ARG A 253 -8.13 -9.79 1.56
N TYR A 254 -8.66 -9.76 2.76
CA TYR A 254 -9.91 -10.43 3.12
C TYR A 254 -11.15 -9.78 2.51
N THR A 255 -11.10 -8.49 2.17
CA THR A 255 -12.21 -7.81 1.51
C THR A 255 -12.18 -7.97 -0.02
N MET A 256 -11.07 -8.48 -0.57
CA MET A 256 -10.87 -8.70 -2.01
C MET A 256 -10.94 -10.20 -2.41
N GLU A 257 -11.32 -11.09 -1.49
CA GLU A 257 -11.52 -12.53 -1.74
C GLU A 257 -12.84 -12.86 -2.43
#